data_20404d77d248a07b4c301f40aae8aeb2
#
_entry.id   20404d77d248a07b4c301f40aae8aeb2
#
_cell.length_a   1.000
_cell.length_b   1.000
_cell.length_c   1.000
_cell.angle_alpha   90.00
_cell.angle_beta   90.00
_cell.angle_gamma   90.00
#
_symmetry.space_group_name_H-M   'P 1'
#
loop_
_entity.id
_entity.type
_entity.pdbx_description
1 polymer ?
#
loop_
_entity_poly.entity_id
_entity_poly.type
_entity_poly.pdbx_seq_one_letter_code
_entity_poly.pdbx_strand_id
1 'polypeptide(L)'
;MASLMFFRSASSVCSSPSKNVKSSLDFELKKLGGCTKLVRNTNLEKLKNNYLFPEINRRELEHVEKHPNVRLISLGTGDTTQPIPKKITSDMSNFAHALSTVEGYRGYGLEEGNQALRKAIADTFYGHLRVKSTEVFISDGAQSDISRLQLLLGSGVTIAVQDPTFPAYIDSSVIIGQSGHFHEATKKYQNIVYMPCGPNNSFFPDLAMTPRTDVIFFCSPNNPTGYVASRKQLHQLVEFAKTNGSIIIFDSAYAAFIEDGSPRSIYEIPGAREVAIEVSSFSKFAGFTGVRLGWTIIPDELLYSNGFPIINDFHRIVTTSFNGASNIAQAGGLACLSSGGLKEIRSVINYYKENRKILMETLVRLGLTVYGGVNAPYMWVHFKGSKSWDVFAEILENTHITTVPGSGFGPGGEEYLRISGFGRRDDIVEASKRLESYFNKRTKHFPFLSSASNTN
;
A
#
# COMPACT_ATOMS: atom_id res chain seq x y z
N MET A 1 -9.34 -6.37 -28.35
CA MET A 1 -8.58 -5.33 -29.05
C MET A 1 -9.25 -3.96 -28.82
N ALA A 2 -9.20 -3.44 -27.60
CA ALA A 2 -9.64 -2.06 -27.32
C ALA A 2 -9.26 -1.69 -25.87
N SER A 3 -7.98 -1.64 -25.54
CA SER A 3 -7.52 -1.15 -24.25
C SER A 3 -6.07 -0.62 -24.27
N LEU A 4 -5.61 -0.14 -25.41
CA LEU A 4 -4.23 0.32 -25.60
C LEU A 4 -4.11 1.73 -26.18
N MET A 5 -5.15 2.58 -26.06
CA MET A 5 -5.15 3.90 -26.73
C MET A 5 -5.29 5.11 -25.81
N PHE A 6 -4.80 5.10 -24.57
CA PHE A 6 -4.86 6.33 -23.74
C PHE A 6 -3.58 6.71 -23.00
N PHE A 7 -2.41 6.27 -23.45
CA PHE A 7 -1.13 6.87 -22.96
C PHE A 7 -0.10 6.98 -24.08
N ARG A 8 -0.34 7.90 -25.02
CA ARG A 8 0.72 8.50 -25.81
C ARG A 8 0.78 9.98 -25.51
N SER A 9 1.64 10.36 -24.59
CA SER A 9 2.30 11.68 -24.61
C SER A 9 3.56 11.65 -23.78
N ALA A 10 4.66 11.94 -24.45
CA ALA A 10 5.94 12.43 -23.95
C ALA A 10 6.78 11.48 -23.05
N SER A 11 7.39 10.45 -23.64
CA SER A 11 8.68 9.96 -23.19
C SER A 11 9.79 10.87 -23.74
N SER A 12 10.16 11.91 -22.98
CA SER A 12 11.46 12.55 -23.18
C SER A 12 12.51 11.75 -22.42
N VAL A 13 13.43 11.19 -23.17
CA VAL A 13 14.65 10.52 -22.75
C VAL A 13 15.42 11.43 -21.77
N CYS A 14 15.60 10.96 -20.54
CA CYS A 14 16.55 11.57 -19.60
C CYS A 14 17.70 10.61 -19.37
N SER A 15 18.69 10.68 -20.26
CA SER A 15 20.07 10.26 -19.97
C SER A 15 20.69 11.29 -19.05
N SER A 16 21.41 10.86 -18.00
CA SER A 16 22.13 11.74 -17.08
C SER A 16 23.10 12.64 -17.88
N PRO A 17 22.97 13.96 -17.82
CA PRO A 17 23.81 14.84 -18.61
C PRO A 17 25.24 14.91 -18.05
N SER A 18 26.21 14.73 -18.92
CA SER A 18 27.60 15.17 -18.68
C SER A 18 27.61 16.67 -18.34
N LYS A 19 28.64 17.17 -17.62
CA LYS A 19 28.73 18.56 -17.20
C LYS A 19 28.53 19.58 -18.36
N ASN A 20 28.80 19.20 -19.59
CA ASN A 20 28.63 20.04 -20.78
C ASN A 20 27.17 20.13 -21.26
N VAL A 21 26.30 19.12 -20.93
CA VAL A 21 24.89 19.13 -21.30
C VAL A 21 24.09 20.05 -20.35
N LYS A 22 24.49 20.16 -19.07
CA LYS A 22 23.86 21.12 -18.15
C LYS A 22 24.01 22.55 -18.62
N SER A 23 25.20 22.94 -19.11
CA SER A 23 25.43 24.29 -19.58
C SER A 23 24.68 24.64 -20.88
N SER A 24 24.42 23.66 -21.75
CA SER A 24 23.62 23.85 -22.96
C SER A 24 22.11 23.90 -22.67
N LEU A 25 21.62 23.10 -21.71
CA LEU A 25 20.23 23.18 -21.27
C LEU A 25 19.94 24.51 -20.55
N ASP A 26 20.83 24.96 -19.68
CA ASP A 26 20.72 26.26 -19.01
C ASP A 26 20.79 27.43 -20.02
N PHE A 27 21.51 27.28 -21.13
CA PHE A 27 21.57 28.26 -22.19
C PHE A 27 20.31 28.26 -23.07
N GLU A 28 19.74 27.11 -23.35
CA GLU A 28 18.45 26.99 -24.07
C GLU A 28 17.26 27.45 -23.21
N LEU A 29 17.23 27.12 -21.92
CA LEU A 29 16.21 27.61 -20.99
C LEU A 29 16.26 29.14 -20.82
N LYS A 30 17.44 29.76 -20.89
CA LYS A 30 17.57 31.22 -20.94
C LYS A 30 17.06 31.84 -22.25
N LYS A 31 17.07 31.11 -23.36
CA LYS A 31 16.48 31.54 -24.64
C LYS A 31 14.94 31.42 -24.67
N LEU A 32 14.35 30.57 -23.84
CA LEU A 32 12.90 30.39 -23.77
C LEU A 32 12.16 31.40 -22.85
N GLY A 33 12.85 32.45 -22.41
CA GLY A 33 12.26 33.61 -21.75
C GLY A 33 11.51 33.28 -20.45
N GLY A 34 12.24 33.21 -19.32
CA GLY A 34 11.64 33.40 -18.01
C GLY A 34 11.48 32.15 -17.14
N CYS A 35 12.59 31.75 -16.48
CA CYS A 35 12.44 30.97 -15.24
C CYS A 35 11.68 31.80 -14.21
N THR A 36 10.72 31.19 -13.50
CA THR A 36 10.10 31.83 -12.36
C THR A 36 11.13 32.09 -11.26
N LYS A 37 10.88 33.06 -10.38
CA LYS A 37 11.71 33.29 -9.19
C LYS A 37 11.38 32.32 -8.04
N LEU A 38 10.45 31.38 -8.25
CA LEU A 38 10.04 30.40 -7.25
C LEU A 38 11.17 29.41 -7.00
N VAL A 39 11.58 29.29 -5.76
CA VAL A 39 12.54 28.28 -5.32
C VAL A 39 11.83 26.92 -5.21
N ARG A 40 12.45 25.87 -5.74
CA ARG A 40 11.92 24.51 -5.64
C ARG A 40 11.80 24.10 -4.16
N ASN A 41 10.71 23.36 -3.82
CA ASN A 41 10.60 22.74 -2.51
C ASN A 41 11.76 21.73 -2.30
N THR A 42 12.66 22.05 -1.38
CA THR A 42 13.89 21.28 -1.13
C THR A 42 13.60 19.87 -0.57
N ASN A 43 12.44 19.64 0.02
CA ASN A 43 12.06 18.28 0.46
C ASN A 43 11.87 17.34 -0.73
N LEU A 44 11.32 17.82 -1.85
CA LEU A 44 11.15 17.01 -3.06
C LEU A 44 12.50 16.60 -3.70
N GLU A 45 13.58 17.32 -3.39
CA GLU A 45 14.94 16.96 -3.85
C GLU A 45 15.52 15.78 -3.10
N LYS A 46 15.01 15.50 -1.88
CA LYS A 46 15.43 14.37 -1.06
C LYS A 46 14.83 13.05 -1.53
N LEU A 47 13.69 13.08 -2.27
CA LEU A 47 13.11 11.89 -2.86
C LEU A 47 14.08 11.31 -3.89
N LYS A 48 14.39 10.03 -3.75
CA LYS A 48 15.20 9.33 -4.75
C LYS A 48 14.45 9.25 -6.07
N ASN A 49 15.17 9.42 -7.18
CA ASN A 49 14.60 9.59 -8.51
C ASN A 49 13.73 8.42 -9.00
N ASN A 50 13.78 7.27 -8.36
CA ASN A 50 13.07 6.08 -8.80
C ASN A 50 12.16 5.57 -7.67
N TYR A 51 10.93 6.09 -7.61
CA TYR A 51 9.87 5.40 -6.88
C TYR A 51 9.74 3.97 -7.43
N LEU A 52 9.59 2.99 -6.53
CA LEU A 52 9.64 1.55 -6.82
C LEU A 52 8.82 1.13 -8.05
N PHE A 53 7.54 1.52 -8.11
CA PHE A 53 6.62 1.05 -9.15
C PHE A 53 6.86 1.62 -10.54
N PRO A 54 7.20 2.91 -10.73
CA PRO A 54 7.65 3.43 -12.02
C PRO A 54 8.91 2.75 -12.56
N GLU A 55 9.88 2.39 -11.70
CA GLU A 55 11.07 1.69 -12.17
C GLU A 55 10.75 0.26 -12.62
N ILE A 56 9.86 -0.45 -11.91
CA ILE A 56 9.36 -1.76 -12.35
C ILE A 56 8.69 -1.62 -13.72
N ASN A 57 7.76 -0.67 -13.88
CA ASN A 57 7.06 -0.44 -15.15
C ASN A 57 8.02 -0.12 -16.30
N ARG A 58 9.07 0.68 -16.05
CA ARG A 58 10.11 0.95 -17.04
C ARG A 58 10.79 -0.33 -17.51
N ARG A 59 11.18 -1.22 -16.59
CA ARG A 59 11.80 -2.51 -16.91
C ARG A 59 10.84 -3.48 -17.61
N GLU A 60 9.56 -3.47 -17.24
CA GLU A 60 8.51 -4.22 -17.94
C GLU A 60 8.40 -3.79 -19.40
N LEU A 61 8.35 -2.49 -19.67
CA LEU A 61 8.28 -1.93 -21.02
C LEU A 61 9.51 -2.33 -21.86
N GLU A 62 10.71 -2.16 -21.30
CA GLU A 62 11.95 -2.57 -21.95
C GLU A 62 11.99 -4.07 -22.26
N HIS A 63 11.46 -4.88 -21.35
CA HIS A 63 11.39 -6.34 -21.54
C HIS A 63 10.41 -6.71 -22.67
N VAL A 64 9.24 -6.08 -22.71
CA VAL A 64 8.24 -6.31 -23.78
C VAL A 64 8.78 -5.85 -25.14
N GLU A 65 9.54 -4.74 -25.19
CA GLU A 65 10.19 -4.31 -26.44
C GLU A 65 11.21 -5.33 -26.95
N LYS A 66 11.99 -5.95 -26.05
CA LYS A 66 12.95 -7.00 -26.40
C LYS A 66 12.30 -8.32 -26.78
N HIS A 67 11.13 -8.61 -26.24
CA HIS A 67 10.41 -9.87 -26.40
C HIS A 67 8.97 -9.67 -26.87
N PRO A 68 8.72 -9.11 -28.08
CA PRO A 68 7.39 -8.66 -28.51
C PRO A 68 6.35 -9.77 -28.65
N ASN A 69 6.78 -11.04 -28.77
CA ASN A 69 5.88 -12.20 -28.90
C ASN A 69 5.61 -12.92 -27.58
N VAL A 70 6.13 -12.41 -26.47
CA VAL A 70 6.00 -13.04 -25.16
C VAL A 70 4.88 -12.41 -24.35
N ARG A 71 4.09 -13.25 -23.71
CA ARG A 71 3.12 -12.80 -22.72
C ARG A 71 3.79 -12.56 -21.39
N LEU A 72 3.96 -11.31 -21.02
CA LEU A 72 4.38 -10.92 -19.68
C LEU A 72 3.25 -11.19 -18.66
N ILE A 73 3.61 -11.80 -17.52
CA ILE A 73 2.68 -12.05 -16.41
C ILE A 73 3.16 -11.26 -15.20
N SER A 74 2.29 -10.43 -14.63
CA SER A 74 2.62 -9.68 -13.43
C SER A 74 2.12 -10.41 -12.16
N LEU A 75 3.06 -10.88 -11.35
CA LEU A 75 2.85 -11.31 -9.98
C LEU A 75 3.26 -10.24 -8.97
N GLY A 76 3.73 -9.07 -9.43
CA GLY A 76 4.11 -7.94 -8.61
C GLY A 76 2.94 -6.99 -8.32
N THR A 77 1.82 -7.13 -9.02
CA THR A 77 0.74 -6.16 -8.95
C THR A 77 0.14 -6.05 -7.55
N GLY A 78 -0.02 -4.82 -7.09
CA GLY A 78 -0.86 -4.49 -5.93
C GLY A 78 -2.28 -4.12 -6.32
N ASP A 79 -2.63 -4.25 -7.60
CA ASP A 79 -3.94 -3.94 -8.16
C ASP A 79 -4.84 -5.19 -8.23
N THR A 80 -6.15 -4.98 -8.12
CA THR A 80 -7.14 -6.04 -8.27
C THR A 80 -7.42 -6.29 -9.75
N THR A 81 -7.63 -7.56 -10.12
CA THR A 81 -7.82 -7.99 -11.52
C THR A 81 -9.22 -8.52 -11.83
N GLN A 82 -10.01 -8.80 -10.80
CA GLN A 82 -11.40 -9.20 -10.99
C GLN A 82 -12.29 -7.97 -11.20
N PRO A 83 -13.29 -8.07 -12.07
CA PRO A 83 -14.27 -6.99 -12.26
C PRO A 83 -15.03 -6.73 -10.96
N ILE A 84 -15.40 -5.46 -10.75
CA ILE A 84 -16.28 -5.07 -9.67
C ILE A 84 -17.64 -5.76 -9.88
N PRO A 85 -18.25 -6.34 -8.83
CA PRO A 85 -19.52 -7.01 -8.94
C PRO A 85 -20.61 -6.15 -9.59
N LYS A 86 -21.41 -6.79 -10.47
CA LYS A 86 -22.41 -6.10 -11.31
C LYS A 86 -23.44 -5.30 -10.50
N LYS A 87 -23.84 -5.82 -9.33
CA LYS A 87 -24.76 -5.10 -8.44
C LYS A 87 -24.19 -3.75 -8.04
N ILE A 88 -22.91 -3.70 -7.68
CA ILE A 88 -22.24 -2.49 -7.23
C ILE A 88 -22.11 -1.48 -8.37
N THR A 89 -21.67 -1.94 -9.55
CA THR A 89 -21.56 -1.06 -10.74
C THR A 89 -22.91 -0.57 -11.21
N SER A 90 -23.98 -1.36 -11.06
CA SER A 90 -25.35 -0.92 -11.38
C SER A 90 -25.80 0.23 -10.47
N ASP A 91 -25.54 0.15 -9.17
CA ASP A 91 -25.92 1.20 -8.23
C ASP A 91 -25.12 2.49 -8.49
N MET A 92 -23.82 2.37 -8.82
CA MET A 92 -23.01 3.51 -9.29
C MET A 92 -23.57 4.15 -10.55
N SER A 93 -23.94 3.33 -11.54
CA SER A 93 -24.52 3.78 -12.81
C SER A 93 -25.85 4.48 -12.61
N ASN A 94 -26.74 3.90 -11.79
CA ASN A 94 -28.03 4.49 -11.46
C ASN A 94 -27.87 5.86 -10.78
N PHE A 95 -26.92 6.00 -9.85
CA PHE A 95 -26.59 7.28 -9.25
C PHE A 95 -26.11 8.29 -10.30
N ALA A 96 -25.18 7.87 -11.18
CA ALA A 96 -24.66 8.74 -12.24
C ALA A 96 -25.78 9.20 -13.21
N HIS A 97 -26.67 8.29 -13.59
CA HIS A 97 -27.85 8.65 -14.43
C HIS A 97 -28.77 9.62 -13.73
N ALA A 98 -29.04 9.46 -12.42
CA ALA A 98 -29.89 10.38 -11.67
C ALA A 98 -29.37 11.82 -11.67
N LEU A 99 -28.04 12.01 -11.75
CA LEU A 99 -27.45 13.35 -11.83
C LEU A 99 -27.88 14.16 -13.05
N SER A 100 -28.46 13.52 -14.08
CA SER A 100 -28.96 14.20 -15.29
C SER A 100 -30.40 14.76 -15.14
N THR A 101 -31.04 14.50 -13.99
CA THR A 101 -32.41 14.98 -13.69
C THR A 101 -32.40 16.05 -12.64
N VAL A 102 -33.43 16.91 -12.63
CA VAL A 102 -33.57 17.98 -11.62
C VAL A 102 -33.70 17.38 -10.21
N GLU A 103 -34.49 16.31 -10.07
CA GLU A 103 -34.77 15.65 -8.80
C GLU A 103 -33.55 14.86 -8.28
N GLY A 104 -32.77 14.30 -9.19
CA GLY A 104 -31.62 13.46 -8.86
C GLY A 104 -30.31 14.20 -8.74
N TYR A 105 -30.21 15.42 -9.26
CA TYR A 105 -28.97 16.19 -9.19
C TYR A 105 -28.56 16.46 -7.73
N ARG A 106 -27.30 16.22 -7.45
CA ARG A 106 -26.67 16.50 -6.17
C ARG A 106 -25.35 17.23 -6.44
N GLY A 107 -25.17 18.37 -5.81
CA GLY A 107 -23.92 19.12 -5.81
C GLY A 107 -22.88 18.53 -4.85
N TYR A 108 -22.16 19.41 -4.16
CA TYR A 108 -21.24 18.99 -3.11
C TYR A 108 -21.96 18.19 -2.03
N GLY A 109 -21.35 17.08 -1.60
CA GLY A 109 -21.77 16.35 -0.41
C GLY A 109 -21.19 16.97 0.86
N LEU A 110 -21.39 16.30 1.99
CA LEU A 110 -20.70 16.62 3.23
C LEU A 110 -19.21 16.28 3.04
N GLU A 111 -18.34 17.11 3.56
CA GLU A 111 -16.89 16.97 3.43
C GLU A 111 -16.39 15.69 4.09
N GLU A 112 -16.99 15.27 5.19
CA GLU A 112 -16.69 14.01 5.87
C GLU A 112 -17.26 12.78 5.15
N GLY A 113 -18.11 13.00 4.16
CA GLY A 113 -18.76 11.96 3.36
C GLY A 113 -20.22 11.71 3.71
N ASN A 114 -20.86 10.92 2.88
CA ASN A 114 -22.27 10.56 2.96
C ASN A 114 -22.60 9.91 4.31
N GLN A 115 -23.57 10.44 5.03
CA GLN A 115 -23.95 9.99 6.38
C GLN A 115 -24.37 8.49 6.40
N ALA A 116 -25.11 8.05 5.38
CA ALA A 116 -25.52 6.65 5.29
C ALA A 116 -24.31 5.71 5.10
N LEU A 117 -23.32 6.12 4.28
CA LEU A 117 -22.10 5.35 4.08
C LEU A 117 -21.24 5.32 5.35
N ARG A 118 -21.06 6.46 6.02
CA ARG A 118 -20.33 6.53 7.31
C ARG A 118 -20.96 5.60 8.34
N LYS A 119 -22.29 5.63 8.45
CA LYS A 119 -23.01 4.71 9.33
C LYS A 119 -22.86 3.25 8.93
N ALA A 120 -22.99 2.95 7.63
CA ALA A 120 -22.82 1.58 7.12
C ALA A 120 -21.41 1.03 7.39
N ILE A 121 -20.35 1.84 7.27
CA ILE A 121 -18.99 1.47 7.62
C ILE A 121 -18.88 1.19 9.13
N ALA A 122 -19.37 2.10 9.98
CA ALA A 122 -19.34 1.92 11.42
C ALA A 122 -20.06 0.65 11.86
N ASP A 123 -21.26 0.41 11.33
CA ASP A 123 -22.04 -0.79 11.67
C ASP A 123 -21.40 -2.09 11.16
N THR A 124 -20.87 -2.09 9.92
CA THR A 124 -20.39 -3.32 9.26
C THR A 124 -19.04 -3.78 9.81
N PHE A 125 -18.11 -2.86 10.04
CA PHE A 125 -16.74 -3.21 10.40
C PHE A 125 -16.45 -3.01 11.89
N TYR A 126 -17.18 -2.10 12.56
CA TYR A 126 -16.86 -1.63 13.91
C TYR A 126 -18.03 -1.70 14.90
N GLY A 127 -19.17 -2.32 14.52
CA GLY A 127 -20.41 -2.27 15.32
C GLY A 127 -20.26 -2.71 16.78
N HIS A 128 -19.30 -3.60 17.08
CA HIS A 128 -19.00 -4.04 18.45
C HIS A 128 -17.84 -3.24 19.11
N LEU A 129 -17.23 -2.25 18.39
CA LEU A 129 -16.03 -1.54 18.81
C LEU A 129 -16.32 -0.09 19.23
N ARG A 130 -17.57 0.29 19.36
CA ARG A 130 -18.02 1.62 19.79
C ARG A 130 -17.58 2.78 18.87
N VAL A 131 -17.23 2.50 17.61
CA VAL A 131 -16.94 3.53 16.63
C VAL A 131 -18.23 4.20 16.20
N LYS A 132 -18.29 5.52 16.35
CA LYS A 132 -19.44 6.33 15.92
C LYS A 132 -19.32 6.69 14.45
N SER A 133 -20.45 6.84 13.76
CA SER A 133 -20.44 7.34 12.37
C SER A 133 -19.84 8.74 12.25
N THR A 134 -19.87 9.54 13.32
CA THR A 134 -19.25 10.88 13.37
C THR A 134 -17.73 10.85 13.37
N GLU A 135 -17.12 9.74 13.74
CA GLU A 135 -15.67 9.53 13.75
C GLU A 135 -15.12 8.98 12.42
N VAL A 136 -16.01 8.64 11.47
CA VAL A 136 -15.67 8.09 10.15
C VAL A 136 -15.63 9.18 9.11
N PHE A 137 -14.50 9.36 8.44
CA PHE A 137 -14.29 10.30 7.32
C PHE A 137 -14.11 9.53 6.03
N ILE A 138 -14.97 9.76 5.04
CA ILE A 138 -14.87 9.13 3.71
C ILE A 138 -13.86 9.89 2.85
N SER A 139 -13.06 9.15 2.11
CA SER A 139 -11.99 9.70 1.30
C SER A 139 -11.91 9.09 -0.10
N ASP A 140 -11.00 9.62 -0.90
CA ASP A 140 -10.60 9.10 -2.21
C ASP A 140 -9.52 8.00 -2.13
N GLY A 141 -9.35 7.39 -0.96
CA GLY A 141 -8.49 6.22 -0.72
C GLY A 141 -7.43 6.43 0.35
N ALA A 142 -7.00 5.33 0.97
CA ALA A 142 -6.07 5.32 2.10
C ALA A 142 -4.76 6.10 1.85
N GLN A 143 -4.20 6.04 0.64
CA GLN A 143 -2.97 6.78 0.33
C GLN A 143 -3.15 8.29 0.39
N SER A 144 -4.30 8.80 -0.05
CA SER A 144 -4.65 10.22 0.06
C SER A 144 -4.90 10.61 1.52
N ASP A 145 -5.49 9.70 2.32
CA ASP A 145 -5.67 9.92 3.75
C ASP A 145 -4.34 10.01 4.49
N ILE A 146 -3.39 9.14 4.17
CA ILE A 146 -2.03 9.22 4.72
C ILE A 146 -1.44 10.61 4.44
N SER A 147 -1.61 11.14 3.22
CA SER A 147 -1.11 12.48 2.88
C SER A 147 -1.83 13.59 3.67
N ARG A 148 -3.14 13.47 3.92
CA ARG A 148 -3.90 14.42 4.76
C ARG A 148 -3.51 14.33 6.24
N LEU A 149 -3.23 13.11 6.72
CA LEU A 149 -2.69 12.92 8.07
C LEU A 149 -1.29 13.54 8.21
N GLN A 150 -0.48 13.53 7.16
CA GLN A 150 0.79 14.27 7.17
C GLN A 150 0.58 15.79 7.25
N LEU A 151 -0.46 16.34 6.61
CA LEU A 151 -0.82 17.76 6.78
C LEU A 151 -1.27 18.05 8.22
N LEU A 152 -2.03 17.13 8.84
CA LEU A 152 -2.46 17.23 10.24
C LEU A 152 -1.27 17.27 11.20
N LEU A 153 -0.28 16.39 10.98
CA LEU A 153 0.86 16.21 11.87
C LEU A 153 1.94 17.29 11.66
N GLY A 154 2.07 17.80 10.42
CA GLY A 154 3.08 18.80 10.07
C GLY A 154 4.52 18.24 10.06
N SER A 155 5.49 19.12 9.88
CA SER A 155 6.90 18.75 9.70
C SER A 155 7.67 18.55 11.01
N GLY A 156 7.11 18.94 12.14
CA GLY A 156 7.81 18.98 13.44
C GLY A 156 7.78 17.68 14.24
N VAL A 157 7.19 16.61 13.71
CA VAL A 157 7.05 15.33 14.40
C VAL A 157 8.11 14.31 13.97
N THR A 158 8.46 13.42 14.90
CA THR A 158 9.28 12.24 14.66
C THR A 158 8.41 11.04 14.31
N ILE A 159 8.87 10.20 13.38
CA ILE A 159 8.09 9.06 12.90
C ILE A 159 8.84 7.74 12.99
N ALA A 160 8.10 6.67 13.25
CA ALA A 160 8.54 5.30 13.11
C ALA A 160 7.72 4.57 12.04
N VAL A 161 8.37 3.67 11.31
CA VAL A 161 7.74 2.80 10.30
C VAL A 161 8.23 1.36 10.49
N GLN A 162 7.41 0.38 10.14
CA GLN A 162 7.90 -1.00 9.98
C GLN A 162 8.98 -1.05 8.89
N ASP A 163 9.94 -1.95 8.99
CA ASP A 163 10.95 -2.20 7.94
C ASP A 163 11.01 -3.70 7.66
N PRO A 164 10.46 -4.18 6.52
CA PRO A 164 9.94 -3.43 5.37
C PRO A 164 8.51 -2.88 5.57
N THR A 165 8.17 -1.84 4.79
CA THR A 165 6.86 -1.17 4.85
C THR A 165 6.39 -0.61 3.50
N PHE A 166 5.14 -0.16 3.43
CA PHE A 166 4.62 0.52 2.24
C PHE A 166 5.35 1.85 2.03
N PRO A 167 5.97 2.09 0.84
CA PRO A 167 6.84 3.25 0.63
C PRO A 167 6.18 4.60 0.84
N ALA A 168 4.86 4.69 0.65
CA ALA A 168 4.15 5.96 0.77
C ALA A 168 4.21 6.58 2.18
N TYR A 169 4.41 5.79 3.25
CA TYR A 169 4.59 6.35 4.60
C TYR A 169 5.89 7.17 4.67
N ILE A 170 6.96 6.64 4.09
CA ILE A 170 8.27 7.30 4.06
C ILE A 170 8.21 8.50 3.11
N ASP A 171 7.74 8.32 1.87
CA ASP A 171 7.76 9.37 0.86
C ASP A 171 6.88 10.56 1.25
N SER A 172 5.69 10.33 1.83
CA SER A 172 4.85 11.41 2.34
C SER A 172 5.53 12.17 3.48
N SER A 173 6.28 11.46 4.35
CA SER A 173 7.07 12.09 5.41
C SER A 173 8.23 12.90 4.87
N VAL A 174 8.87 12.46 3.78
CA VAL A 174 9.89 13.25 3.08
C VAL A 174 9.29 14.51 2.49
N ILE A 175 8.15 14.40 1.80
CA ILE A 175 7.47 15.53 1.14
C ILE A 175 7.11 16.64 2.15
N ILE A 176 6.61 16.26 3.33
CA ILE A 176 6.23 17.22 4.37
C ILE A 176 7.43 17.77 5.18
N GLY A 177 8.62 17.14 5.06
CA GLY A 177 9.85 17.63 5.69
C GLY A 177 10.25 16.95 6.99
N GLN A 178 9.67 15.80 7.34
CA GLN A 178 9.96 15.06 8.58
C GLN A 178 11.24 14.21 8.53
N SER A 179 11.82 13.99 7.34
CA SER A 179 12.78 12.89 7.09
C SER A 179 14.24 13.16 7.45
N GLY A 180 14.67 14.43 7.51
CA GLY A 180 16.12 14.74 7.57
C GLY A 180 16.86 14.39 6.26
N HIS A 181 18.15 14.06 6.36
CA HIS A 181 18.98 13.64 5.24
C HIS A 181 18.87 12.14 4.97
N PHE A 182 19.09 11.75 3.70
CA PHE A 182 19.17 10.34 3.33
C PHE A 182 20.62 9.85 3.41
N HIS A 183 20.84 8.71 4.09
CA HIS A 183 22.13 8.05 4.23
C HIS A 183 22.27 6.92 3.21
N GLU A 184 23.15 7.08 2.22
CA GLU A 184 23.34 6.09 1.15
C GLU A 184 23.82 4.72 1.65
N ALA A 185 24.69 4.71 2.68
CA ALA A 185 25.24 3.46 3.22
C ALA A 185 24.19 2.58 3.92
N THR A 186 23.26 3.20 4.61
CA THR A 186 22.19 2.48 5.37
C THR A 186 20.87 2.42 4.62
N LYS A 187 20.74 3.19 3.51
CA LYS A 187 19.49 3.36 2.76
C LYS A 187 18.33 3.87 3.60
N LYS A 188 18.62 4.69 4.62
CA LYS A 188 17.65 5.23 5.57
C LYS A 188 17.67 6.75 5.61
N TYR A 189 16.52 7.35 5.93
CA TYR A 189 16.44 8.77 6.28
C TYR A 189 16.77 8.96 7.76
N GLN A 190 17.50 10.03 8.08
CA GLN A 190 18.06 10.30 9.40
C GLN A 190 17.00 10.37 10.52
N ASN A 191 15.87 11.05 10.24
CA ASN A 191 14.85 11.34 11.24
C ASN A 191 13.67 10.34 11.21
N ILE A 192 13.79 9.25 10.44
CA ILE A 192 12.80 8.17 10.40
C ILE A 192 13.34 6.97 11.15
N VAL A 193 12.62 6.49 12.13
CA VAL A 193 12.91 5.26 12.86
C VAL A 193 12.38 4.08 12.06
N TYR A 194 13.28 3.23 11.59
CA TYR A 194 12.95 1.98 10.90
C TYR A 194 12.91 0.85 11.92
N MET A 195 11.73 0.32 12.21
CA MET A 195 11.50 -0.78 13.15
C MET A 195 11.66 -2.11 12.40
N PRO A 196 12.75 -2.89 12.62
CA PRO A 196 12.94 -4.14 11.90
C PRO A 196 11.81 -5.13 12.14
N CYS A 197 11.23 -5.66 11.05
CA CYS A 197 10.14 -6.63 11.06
C CYS A 197 10.49 -7.78 10.13
N GLY A 198 11.17 -8.79 10.66
CA GLY A 198 11.66 -9.95 9.92
C GLY A 198 11.34 -11.28 10.60
N PRO A 199 11.84 -12.39 10.04
CA PRO A 199 11.58 -13.73 10.58
C PRO A 199 12.02 -13.90 12.04
N ASN A 200 13.15 -13.27 12.42
CA ASN A 200 13.75 -13.42 13.74
C ASN A 200 12.91 -12.83 14.87
N ASN A 201 12.00 -11.91 14.57
CA ASN A 201 11.07 -11.30 15.53
C ASN A 201 9.60 -11.51 15.14
N SER A 202 9.33 -12.55 14.36
CA SER A 202 7.97 -12.85 13.89
C SER A 202 7.30 -11.66 13.19
N PHE A 203 8.07 -10.90 12.41
CA PHE A 203 7.63 -9.71 11.67
C PHE A 203 6.96 -8.62 12.53
N PHE A 204 7.23 -8.60 13.82
CA PHE A 204 6.76 -7.58 14.76
C PHE A 204 7.97 -6.87 15.39
N PRO A 205 7.97 -5.53 15.49
CA PRO A 205 9.13 -4.80 15.99
C PRO A 205 9.43 -5.11 17.46
N ASP A 206 10.72 -5.10 17.80
CA ASP A 206 11.16 -5.08 19.19
C ASP A 206 10.92 -3.68 19.76
N LEU A 207 9.80 -3.53 20.48
CA LEU A 207 9.39 -2.25 21.05
C LEU A 207 10.30 -1.79 22.18
N ALA A 208 11.02 -2.72 22.86
CA ALA A 208 11.99 -2.35 23.88
C ALA A 208 13.23 -1.66 23.31
N MET A 209 13.57 -1.97 22.07
CA MET A 209 14.67 -1.36 21.33
C MET A 209 14.23 -0.19 20.43
N THR A 210 12.91 0.05 20.30
CA THR A 210 12.38 1.12 19.47
C THR A 210 12.41 2.45 20.24
N PRO A 211 13.11 3.48 19.74
CA PRO A 211 13.09 4.78 20.38
C PRO A 211 11.70 5.42 20.32
N ARG A 212 11.40 6.30 21.27
CA ARG A 212 10.18 7.10 21.26
C ARG A 212 10.10 7.93 19.99
N THR A 213 8.92 7.91 19.35
CA THR A 213 8.55 8.80 18.26
C THR A 213 7.16 9.36 18.50
N ASP A 214 6.83 10.48 17.84
CA ASP A 214 5.51 11.10 17.99
C ASP A 214 4.44 10.30 17.22
N VAL A 215 4.83 9.67 16.10
CA VAL A 215 3.93 8.93 15.21
C VAL A 215 4.53 7.56 14.85
N ILE A 216 3.67 6.55 14.82
CA ILE A 216 4.03 5.19 14.42
C ILE A 216 3.10 4.77 13.28
N PHE A 217 3.63 4.62 12.06
CA PHE A 217 2.89 3.98 10.98
C PHE A 217 2.98 2.46 11.13
N PHE A 218 1.83 1.80 11.21
CA PHE A 218 1.75 0.36 11.38
C PHE A 218 0.67 -0.24 10.49
N CYS A 219 1.07 -1.14 9.60
CA CYS A 219 0.16 -1.82 8.66
C CYS A 219 -0.06 -3.27 9.09
N SER A 220 -1.32 -3.68 9.25
CA SER A 220 -1.68 -5.07 9.59
C SER A 220 -3.03 -5.45 8.97
N PRO A 221 -3.05 -6.45 8.06
CA PRO A 221 -1.93 -7.18 7.47
C PRO A 221 -0.96 -6.29 6.71
N ASN A 222 0.34 -6.56 6.82
CA ASN A 222 1.38 -5.69 6.30
C ASN A 222 1.57 -5.85 4.77
N ASN A 223 1.73 -4.75 4.09
CA ASN A 223 2.33 -4.69 2.77
C ASN A 223 3.80 -4.22 2.95
N PRO A 224 4.82 -5.06 2.62
CA PRO A 224 4.78 -6.16 1.65
C PRO A 224 4.72 -7.58 2.23
N THR A 225 4.95 -7.78 3.51
CA THR A 225 5.27 -9.09 4.10
C THR A 225 4.08 -10.06 4.17
N GLY A 226 2.84 -9.54 4.08
CA GLY A 226 1.63 -10.32 4.27
C GLY A 226 1.39 -10.80 5.70
N TYR A 227 2.22 -10.35 6.66
CA TYR A 227 2.10 -10.72 8.06
C TYR A 227 0.99 -9.92 8.74
N VAL A 228 0.25 -10.57 9.64
CA VAL A 228 -0.77 -9.94 10.49
C VAL A 228 -0.32 -9.95 11.94
N ALA A 229 -0.45 -8.82 12.62
CA ALA A 229 -0.12 -8.74 14.03
C ALA A 229 -1.19 -9.43 14.89
N SER A 230 -0.76 -10.25 15.84
CA SER A 230 -1.62 -10.90 16.81
C SER A 230 -2.22 -9.89 17.79
N ARG A 231 -3.31 -10.26 18.46
CA ARG A 231 -3.94 -9.44 19.52
C ARG A 231 -2.94 -9.04 20.61
N LYS A 232 -2.05 -9.97 21.02
CA LYS A 232 -1.00 -9.70 22.00
C LYS A 232 -0.01 -8.64 21.51
N GLN A 233 0.43 -8.75 20.25
CA GLN A 233 1.37 -7.79 19.65
C GLN A 233 0.72 -6.41 19.51
N LEU A 234 -0.51 -6.32 19.07
CA LEU A 234 -1.22 -5.03 19.00
C LEU A 234 -1.45 -4.43 20.37
N HIS A 235 -1.72 -5.25 21.40
CA HIS A 235 -1.78 -4.74 22.79
C HIS A 235 -0.44 -4.13 23.23
N GLN A 236 0.68 -4.80 22.94
CA GLN A 236 2.01 -4.26 23.23
C GLN A 236 2.26 -2.94 22.51
N LEU A 237 1.83 -2.82 21.23
CA LEU A 237 1.98 -1.60 20.45
C LEU A 237 1.14 -0.44 21.03
N VAL A 238 -0.10 -0.71 21.45
CA VAL A 238 -0.98 0.30 22.07
C VAL A 238 -0.39 0.76 23.40
N GLU A 239 0.08 -0.15 24.26
CA GLU A 239 0.71 0.21 25.54
C GLU A 239 2.02 0.99 25.33
N PHE A 240 2.82 0.62 24.34
CA PHE A 240 4.02 1.37 23.95
C PHE A 240 3.65 2.81 23.52
N ALA A 241 2.63 2.97 22.68
CA ALA A 241 2.19 4.28 22.23
C ALA A 241 1.65 5.12 23.39
N LYS A 242 0.85 4.54 24.29
CA LYS A 242 0.34 5.21 25.50
C LYS A 242 1.48 5.69 26.41
N THR A 243 2.44 4.83 26.68
CA THR A 243 3.59 5.14 27.55
C THR A 243 4.44 6.28 26.97
N ASN A 244 4.60 6.31 25.66
CA ASN A 244 5.45 7.29 24.96
C ASN A 244 4.70 8.57 24.53
N GLY A 245 3.37 8.62 24.66
CA GLY A 245 2.54 9.70 24.12
C GLY A 245 2.61 9.75 22.60
N SER A 246 2.66 8.60 21.93
CA SER A 246 2.73 8.48 20.48
C SER A 246 1.33 8.26 19.88
N ILE A 247 1.15 8.65 18.62
CA ILE A 247 -0.05 8.33 17.83
C ILE A 247 0.29 7.19 16.87
N ILE A 248 -0.52 6.13 16.86
CA ILE A 248 -0.45 5.06 15.88
C ILE A 248 -1.33 5.43 14.68
N ILE A 249 -0.77 5.46 13.47
CA ILE A 249 -1.54 5.44 12.23
C ILE A 249 -1.58 3.99 11.76
N PHE A 250 -2.73 3.36 11.98
CA PHE A 250 -2.96 1.95 11.71
C PHE A 250 -3.60 1.77 10.34
N ASP A 251 -2.88 1.15 9.40
CA ASP A 251 -3.39 0.86 8.05
C ASP A 251 -3.98 -0.56 8.03
N SER A 252 -5.29 -0.65 7.87
CA SER A 252 -6.07 -1.89 7.83
C SER A 252 -6.58 -2.25 6.42
N ALA A 253 -5.97 -1.70 5.35
CA ALA A 253 -6.44 -1.89 3.97
C ALA A 253 -6.60 -3.35 3.53
N TYR A 254 -5.91 -4.29 4.18
CA TYR A 254 -5.97 -5.73 3.88
C TYR A 254 -6.78 -6.54 4.91
N ALA A 255 -7.46 -5.91 5.86
CA ALA A 255 -8.21 -6.58 6.94
C ALA A 255 -9.24 -7.61 6.44
N ALA A 256 -9.81 -7.40 5.24
CA ALA A 256 -10.76 -8.32 4.63
C ALA A 256 -10.19 -9.71 4.28
N PHE A 257 -8.86 -9.83 4.21
CA PHE A 257 -8.16 -11.08 3.88
C PHE A 257 -7.80 -11.93 5.10
N ILE A 258 -7.99 -11.42 6.33
CA ILE A 258 -7.68 -12.15 7.57
C ILE A 258 -8.60 -13.38 7.71
N GLU A 259 -7.98 -14.54 8.00
CA GLU A 259 -8.67 -15.83 8.10
C GLU A 259 -8.54 -16.50 9.47
N ASP A 260 -7.51 -16.17 10.25
CA ASP A 260 -7.13 -16.88 11.49
C ASP A 260 -7.67 -16.24 12.77
N GLY A 261 -8.62 -15.31 12.67
CA GLY A 261 -9.18 -14.63 13.85
C GLY A 261 -8.28 -13.53 14.43
N SER A 262 -7.19 -13.18 13.78
CA SER A 262 -6.38 -12.00 14.13
C SER A 262 -7.21 -10.72 14.05
N PRO A 263 -6.88 -9.68 14.84
CA PRO A 263 -7.63 -8.42 14.84
C PRO A 263 -7.70 -7.79 13.45
N ARG A 264 -8.88 -7.34 13.06
CA ARG A 264 -9.14 -6.64 11.81
C ARG A 264 -9.03 -5.12 11.95
N SER A 265 -9.15 -4.65 13.18
CA SER A 265 -9.06 -3.23 13.57
C SER A 265 -8.20 -3.09 14.81
N ILE A 266 -7.47 -1.98 14.89
CA ILE A 266 -6.73 -1.63 16.11
C ILE A 266 -7.67 -1.39 17.29
N TYR A 267 -8.91 -0.98 17.02
CA TYR A 267 -9.91 -0.72 18.06
C TYR A 267 -10.47 -1.97 18.75
N GLU A 268 -10.10 -3.16 18.29
CA GLU A 268 -10.31 -4.40 19.05
C GLU A 268 -9.40 -4.48 20.30
N ILE A 269 -8.41 -3.58 20.39
CA ILE A 269 -7.47 -3.53 21.51
C ILE A 269 -7.90 -2.45 22.49
N PRO A 270 -8.10 -2.78 23.78
CA PRO A 270 -8.39 -1.80 24.82
C PRO A 270 -7.39 -0.66 24.84
N GLY A 271 -7.85 0.58 24.97
CA GLY A 271 -7.01 1.78 24.99
C GLY A 271 -6.58 2.31 23.63
N ALA A 272 -6.82 1.59 22.54
CA ALA A 272 -6.42 2.05 21.20
C ALA A 272 -7.11 3.34 20.76
N ARG A 273 -8.34 3.59 21.20
CA ARG A 273 -9.10 4.82 20.87
C ARG A 273 -8.42 6.10 21.38
N GLU A 274 -7.58 6.00 22.40
CA GLU A 274 -6.85 7.13 22.97
C GLU A 274 -5.54 7.45 22.24
N VAL A 275 -5.04 6.53 21.38
CA VAL A 275 -3.70 6.64 20.77
C VAL A 275 -3.65 6.25 19.29
N ALA A 276 -4.76 5.87 18.64
CA ALA A 276 -4.72 5.39 17.27
C ALA A 276 -5.72 6.08 16.34
N ILE A 277 -5.26 6.36 15.13
CA ILE A 277 -6.05 6.67 13.94
C ILE A 277 -6.02 5.45 13.04
N GLU A 278 -7.18 4.97 12.56
CA GLU A 278 -7.24 3.87 11.61
C GLU A 278 -7.57 4.36 10.21
N VAL A 279 -6.79 3.91 9.22
CA VAL A 279 -7.01 4.17 7.79
C VAL A 279 -7.35 2.87 7.10
N SER A 280 -8.39 2.87 6.28
CA SER A 280 -8.82 1.69 5.53
C SER A 280 -9.32 2.04 4.13
N SER A 281 -9.63 1.00 3.31
CA SER A 281 -9.90 1.24 1.89
C SER A 281 -10.84 0.22 1.27
N PHE A 282 -11.69 0.69 0.36
CA PHE A 282 -12.44 -0.17 -0.57
C PHE A 282 -11.54 -0.74 -1.69
N SER A 283 -10.32 -0.24 -1.88
CA SER A 283 -9.44 -0.65 -2.97
C SER A 283 -9.22 -2.16 -3.03
N LYS A 284 -8.84 -2.78 -1.91
CA LYS A 284 -8.54 -4.21 -1.85
C LYS A 284 -9.75 -5.03 -1.42
N PHE A 285 -10.67 -4.42 -0.68
CA PHE A 285 -11.93 -5.03 -0.24
C PHE A 285 -12.90 -5.26 -1.39
N ALA A 286 -13.14 -4.23 -2.25
CA ALA A 286 -14.20 -4.22 -3.25
C ALA A 286 -13.70 -4.03 -4.70
N GLY A 287 -12.38 -4.04 -4.93
CA GLY A 287 -11.82 -3.79 -6.26
C GLY A 287 -11.85 -2.31 -6.68
N PHE A 288 -11.96 -1.38 -5.75
CA PHE A 288 -12.05 0.06 -6.01
C PHE A 288 -10.70 0.74 -6.22
N THR A 289 -9.71 0.01 -6.71
CA THR A 289 -8.36 0.55 -6.97
C THR A 289 -8.39 1.72 -7.96
N GLY A 290 -9.28 1.70 -8.95
CA GLY A 290 -9.50 2.78 -9.92
C GLY A 290 -10.70 3.70 -9.59
N VAL A 291 -11.64 3.25 -8.75
CA VAL A 291 -12.82 4.05 -8.33
C VAL A 291 -12.42 5.11 -7.31
N ARG A 292 -11.47 4.78 -6.44
CA ARG A 292 -10.91 5.64 -5.40
C ARG A 292 -11.90 5.95 -4.27
N LEU A 293 -11.97 5.05 -3.29
CA LEU A 293 -12.76 5.21 -2.07
C LEU A 293 -12.04 4.58 -0.87
N GLY A 294 -12.01 5.28 0.25
CA GLY A 294 -11.45 4.83 1.52
C GLY A 294 -12.13 5.53 2.68
N TRP A 295 -11.62 5.29 3.87
CA TRP A 295 -12.07 5.99 5.07
C TRP A 295 -10.97 6.06 6.13
N THR A 296 -11.04 7.10 6.94
CA THR A 296 -10.23 7.27 8.13
C THR A 296 -11.15 7.34 9.35
N ILE A 297 -10.74 6.72 10.45
CA ILE A 297 -11.42 6.81 11.74
C ILE A 297 -10.52 7.58 12.70
N ILE A 298 -11.09 8.64 13.29
CA ILE A 298 -10.44 9.42 14.33
C ILE A 298 -11.39 9.45 15.52
N PRO A 299 -11.07 8.74 16.62
CA PRO A 299 -11.91 8.71 17.82
C PRO A 299 -11.99 10.07 18.51
N ASP A 300 -13.16 10.38 19.09
CA ASP A 300 -13.36 11.58 19.91
C ASP A 300 -12.42 11.62 21.12
N GLU A 301 -11.98 10.45 21.61
CA GLU A 301 -11.07 10.31 22.75
C GLU A 301 -9.60 10.60 22.42
N LEU A 302 -9.24 10.71 21.13
CA LEU A 302 -7.87 10.99 20.71
C LEU A 302 -7.59 12.49 20.79
N LEU A 303 -6.71 12.86 21.74
CA LEU A 303 -6.43 14.26 22.08
C LEU A 303 -4.95 14.60 21.85
N TYR A 304 -4.68 15.86 21.52
CA TYR A 304 -3.35 16.43 21.61
C TYR A 304 -2.91 16.59 23.09
N SER A 305 -1.65 16.88 23.31
CA SER A 305 -1.07 17.07 24.64
C SER A 305 -1.71 18.20 25.46
N ASN A 306 -2.36 19.14 24.79
CA ASN A 306 -3.11 20.25 25.43
C ASN A 306 -4.59 19.92 25.68
N GLY A 307 -5.02 18.68 25.40
CA GLY A 307 -6.41 18.24 25.55
C GLY A 307 -7.34 18.61 24.39
N PHE A 308 -6.82 19.22 23.31
CA PHE A 308 -7.65 19.54 22.15
C PHE A 308 -7.93 18.30 21.31
N PRO A 309 -9.17 18.02 20.86
CA PRO A 309 -9.49 16.84 20.06
C PRO A 309 -8.87 16.89 18.65
N ILE A 310 -8.15 15.85 18.28
CA ILE A 310 -7.48 15.73 16.97
C ILE A 310 -8.50 15.72 15.83
N ILE A 311 -9.66 15.13 16.05
CA ILE A 311 -10.75 15.06 15.07
C ILE A 311 -11.17 16.44 14.54
N ASN A 312 -11.11 17.49 15.37
CA ASN A 312 -11.49 18.85 14.97
C ASN A 312 -10.54 19.44 13.92
N ASP A 313 -9.23 19.22 14.10
CA ASP A 313 -8.24 19.68 13.12
C ASP A 313 -8.31 18.86 11.83
N PHE A 314 -8.55 17.55 11.94
CA PHE A 314 -8.72 16.73 10.74
C PHE A 314 -9.98 17.12 9.94
N HIS A 315 -11.08 17.40 10.64
CA HIS A 315 -12.29 17.96 10.01
C HIS A 315 -11.96 19.24 9.24
N ARG A 316 -11.18 20.14 9.84
CA ARG A 316 -10.75 21.38 9.19
C ARG A 316 -9.90 21.12 7.94
N ILE A 317 -9.00 20.13 7.97
CA ILE A 317 -8.20 19.74 6.82
C ILE A 317 -9.08 19.17 5.71
N VAL A 318 -10.01 18.27 6.05
CA VAL A 318 -10.94 17.67 5.08
C VAL A 318 -11.77 18.75 4.40
N THR A 319 -12.33 19.68 5.15
CA THR A 319 -13.11 20.81 4.61
C THR A 319 -12.26 21.74 3.72
N THR A 320 -11.00 21.98 4.10
CA THR A 320 -10.16 22.99 3.40
C THR A 320 -9.42 22.40 2.21
N SER A 321 -8.92 21.16 2.31
CA SER A 321 -7.96 20.59 1.36
C SER A 321 -8.54 19.46 0.51
N PHE A 322 -9.76 18.99 0.78
CA PHE A 322 -10.36 17.88 0.08
C PHE A 322 -11.77 18.14 -0.46
N ASN A 323 -12.66 18.67 0.39
CA ASN A 323 -14.05 19.01 0.06
C ASN A 323 -14.92 17.80 -0.33
N GLY A 324 -14.60 16.61 0.18
CA GLY A 324 -15.42 15.40 0.07
C GLY A 324 -15.10 14.48 -1.11
N ALA A 325 -15.42 13.20 -0.93
CA ALA A 325 -15.24 12.17 -1.94
C ALA A 325 -16.34 12.21 -3.02
N SER A 326 -16.05 11.64 -4.19
CA SER A 326 -17.02 11.50 -5.29
C SER A 326 -18.32 10.84 -4.82
N ASN A 327 -19.46 11.49 -5.04
CA ASN A 327 -20.77 10.94 -4.69
C ASN A 327 -21.08 9.62 -5.44
N ILE A 328 -20.58 9.45 -6.67
CA ILE A 328 -20.72 8.20 -7.46
C ILE A 328 -19.91 7.07 -6.79
N ALA A 329 -18.68 7.36 -6.35
CA ALA A 329 -17.87 6.39 -5.64
C ALA A 329 -18.51 6.01 -4.29
N GLN A 330 -19.07 6.99 -3.58
CA GLN A 330 -19.76 6.75 -2.29
C GLN A 330 -21.05 5.92 -2.47
N ALA A 331 -21.81 6.13 -3.54
CA ALA A 331 -22.94 5.27 -3.88
C ALA A 331 -22.50 3.80 -4.10
N GLY A 332 -21.38 3.62 -4.80
CA GLY A 332 -20.74 2.30 -4.94
C GLY A 332 -20.31 1.70 -3.59
N GLY A 333 -19.72 2.52 -2.72
CA GLY A 333 -19.33 2.10 -1.36
C GLY A 333 -20.52 1.62 -0.54
N LEU A 334 -21.64 2.33 -0.60
CA LEU A 334 -22.87 1.93 0.08
C LEU A 334 -23.43 0.60 -0.49
N ALA A 335 -23.39 0.44 -1.81
CA ALA A 335 -23.78 -0.81 -2.47
C ALA A 335 -22.89 -2.00 -2.04
N CYS A 336 -21.58 -1.77 -1.87
CA CYS A 336 -20.65 -2.77 -1.35
C CYS A 336 -21.06 -3.31 0.03
N LEU A 337 -21.57 -2.45 0.90
CA LEU A 337 -21.94 -2.79 2.28
C LEU A 337 -23.37 -3.34 2.43
N SER A 338 -24.13 -3.38 1.34
CA SER A 338 -25.42 -4.13 1.33
C SER A 338 -25.17 -5.63 1.50
N SER A 339 -26.18 -6.39 1.99
CA SER A 339 -26.08 -7.85 2.15
C SER A 339 -25.70 -8.56 0.83
N GLY A 340 -26.26 -8.10 -0.30
CA GLY A 340 -25.91 -8.61 -1.62
C GLY A 340 -24.49 -8.25 -2.04
N GLY A 341 -24.07 -6.99 -1.84
CA GLY A 341 -22.73 -6.52 -2.14
C GLY A 341 -21.66 -7.28 -1.36
N LEU A 342 -21.84 -7.42 -0.05
CA LEU A 342 -20.94 -8.19 0.82
C LEU A 342 -20.79 -9.65 0.38
N LYS A 343 -21.89 -10.29 -0.07
CA LYS A 343 -21.83 -11.67 -0.58
C LYS A 343 -20.99 -11.78 -1.84
N GLU A 344 -21.18 -10.88 -2.81
CA GLU A 344 -20.42 -10.89 -4.07
C GLU A 344 -18.94 -10.54 -3.83
N ILE A 345 -18.65 -9.57 -2.96
CA ILE A 345 -17.28 -9.21 -2.58
C ILE A 345 -16.54 -10.39 -1.93
N ARG A 346 -17.20 -11.14 -1.04
CA ARG A 346 -16.60 -12.36 -0.45
C ARG A 346 -16.18 -13.36 -1.52
N SER A 347 -16.96 -13.54 -2.58
CA SER A 347 -16.60 -14.41 -3.70
C SER A 347 -15.34 -13.94 -4.43
N VAL A 348 -15.19 -12.63 -4.63
CA VAL A 348 -13.98 -12.03 -5.24
C VAL A 348 -12.77 -12.20 -4.31
N ILE A 349 -12.93 -11.96 -3.02
CA ILE A 349 -11.86 -12.17 -2.04
C ILE A 349 -11.42 -13.64 -2.03
N ASN A 350 -12.36 -14.58 -2.03
CA ASN A 350 -12.05 -16.01 -2.08
C ASN A 350 -11.31 -16.42 -3.35
N TYR A 351 -11.67 -15.83 -4.50
CA TYR A 351 -10.92 -16.03 -5.75
C TYR A 351 -9.43 -15.69 -5.59
N TYR A 352 -9.10 -14.57 -4.95
CA TYR A 352 -7.71 -14.18 -4.70
C TYR A 352 -7.02 -15.05 -3.65
N LYS A 353 -7.77 -15.52 -2.65
CA LYS A 353 -7.27 -16.48 -1.65
C LYS A 353 -6.88 -17.81 -2.28
N GLU A 354 -7.67 -18.31 -3.23
CA GLU A 354 -7.34 -19.50 -4.00
C GLU A 354 -6.10 -19.29 -4.90
N ASN A 355 -5.99 -18.15 -5.58
CA ASN A 355 -4.81 -17.79 -6.35
C ASN A 355 -3.55 -17.82 -5.50
N ARG A 356 -3.61 -17.18 -4.34
CA ARG A 356 -2.53 -17.16 -3.35
C ARG A 356 -2.14 -18.59 -2.93
N LYS A 357 -3.11 -19.47 -2.69
CA LYS A 357 -2.87 -20.86 -2.32
C LYS A 357 -2.08 -21.59 -3.40
N ILE A 358 -2.46 -21.46 -4.68
CA ILE A 358 -1.77 -22.05 -5.82
C ILE A 358 -0.29 -21.60 -5.86
N LEU A 359 -0.05 -20.28 -5.73
CA LEU A 359 1.31 -19.73 -5.72
C LEU A 359 2.12 -20.22 -4.51
N MET A 360 1.52 -20.22 -3.32
CA MET A 360 2.17 -20.69 -2.09
C MET A 360 2.63 -22.14 -2.23
N GLU A 361 1.74 -23.03 -2.69
CA GLU A 361 2.05 -24.44 -2.91
C GLU A 361 3.18 -24.62 -3.93
N THR A 362 3.18 -23.81 -4.98
CA THR A 362 4.23 -23.82 -6.00
C THR A 362 5.57 -23.39 -5.41
N LEU A 363 5.63 -22.25 -4.74
CA LEU A 363 6.87 -21.71 -4.17
C LEU A 363 7.49 -22.62 -3.11
N VAL A 364 6.65 -23.20 -2.24
CA VAL A 364 7.10 -24.17 -1.22
C VAL A 364 7.63 -25.45 -1.88
N ARG A 365 6.95 -25.99 -2.91
CA ARG A 365 7.41 -27.16 -3.66
C ARG A 365 8.75 -26.93 -4.36
N LEU A 366 9.04 -25.66 -4.73
CA LEU A 366 10.34 -25.26 -5.29
C LEU A 366 11.45 -25.11 -4.22
N GLY A 367 11.15 -25.38 -2.94
CA GLY A 367 12.09 -25.27 -1.83
C GLY A 367 12.38 -23.83 -1.40
N LEU A 368 11.56 -22.86 -1.82
CA LEU A 368 11.72 -21.46 -1.43
C LEU A 368 11.16 -21.20 -0.05
N THR A 369 11.82 -20.37 0.73
CA THR A 369 11.30 -19.91 2.03
C THR A 369 10.31 -18.79 1.78
N VAL A 370 9.06 -19.00 2.19
CA VAL A 370 7.95 -18.06 1.96
C VAL A 370 7.32 -17.66 3.29
N TYR A 371 7.13 -16.36 3.47
CA TYR A 371 6.43 -15.78 4.60
C TYR A 371 5.15 -15.10 4.15
N GLY A 372 4.22 -14.85 5.08
CA GLY A 372 2.92 -14.29 4.76
C GLY A 372 2.04 -15.29 3.99
N GLY A 373 1.23 -14.79 3.06
CA GLY A 373 0.39 -15.64 2.20
C GLY A 373 -0.77 -16.36 2.92
N VAL A 374 -1.16 -15.96 4.15
CA VAL A 374 -2.33 -16.50 4.86
C VAL A 374 -3.40 -15.43 5.05
N ASN A 375 -3.04 -14.29 5.59
CA ASN A 375 -3.95 -13.20 5.95
C ASN A 375 -3.87 -11.98 5.02
N ALA A 376 -3.17 -12.11 3.90
CA ALA A 376 -3.01 -11.08 2.89
C ALA A 376 -2.85 -11.69 1.50
N PRO A 377 -3.03 -10.94 0.42
CA PRO A 377 -2.77 -11.43 -0.94
C PRO A 377 -1.28 -11.59 -1.25
N TYR A 378 -0.39 -11.13 -0.37
CA TYR A 378 1.05 -11.09 -0.60
C TYR A 378 1.79 -12.24 0.05
N MET A 379 2.78 -12.75 -0.68
CA MET A 379 3.80 -13.68 -0.24
C MET A 379 5.16 -12.97 -0.27
N TRP A 380 5.93 -13.12 0.79
CA TRP A 380 7.25 -12.54 0.95
C TRP A 380 8.29 -13.64 0.84
N VAL A 381 8.92 -13.73 -0.33
CA VAL A 381 9.77 -14.87 -0.72
C VAL A 381 11.23 -14.50 -0.50
N HIS A 382 11.93 -15.32 0.29
CA HIS A 382 13.33 -15.10 0.67
C HIS A 382 14.31 -15.74 -0.32
N PHE A 383 15.27 -14.96 -0.76
CA PHE A 383 16.38 -15.36 -1.63
C PHE A 383 17.71 -15.06 -0.94
N LYS A 384 18.09 -15.92 0.02
CA LYS A 384 19.22 -15.73 0.90
C LYS A 384 20.51 -15.39 0.14
N GLY A 385 21.19 -14.31 0.55
CA GLY A 385 22.45 -13.83 -0.03
C GLY A 385 22.34 -13.19 -1.41
N SER A 386 21.11 -12.95 -1.91
CA SER A 386 20.88 -12.37 -3.23
C SER A 386 20.27 -10.95 -3.11
N LYS A 387 20.69 -10.05 -3.98
CA LYS A 387 20.05 -8.72 -4.07
C LYS A 387 18.69 -8.84 -4.75
N SER A 388 17.69 -8.19 -4.18
CA SER A 388 16.30 -8.29 -4.64
C SER A 388 16.10 -7.85 -6.10
N TRP A 389 16.80 -6.80 -6.55
CA TRP A 389 16.76 -6.35 -7.94
C TRP A 389 17.45 -7.32 -8.93
N ASP A 390 18.48 -8.04 -8.50
CA ASP A 390 19.15 -9.04 -9.34
C ASP A 390 18.24 -10.26 -9.54
N VAL A 391 17.59 -10.72 -8.45
CA VAL A 391 16.61 -11.81 -8.53
C VAL A 391 15.38 -11.42 -9.35
N PHE A 392 14.90 -10.18 -9.19
CA PHE A 392 13.82 -9.64 -10.03
C PHE A 392 14.19 -9.70 -11.53
N ALA A 393 15.39 -9.21 -11.89
CA ALA A 393 15.85 -9.19 -13.28
C ALA A 393 16.01 -10.61 -13.83
N GLU A 394 16.56 -11.54 -13.03
CA GLU A 394 16.74 -12.94 -13.40
C GLU A 394 15.39 -13.64 -13.66
N ILE A 395 14.40 -13.45 -12.79
CA ILE A 395 13.06 -14.03 -12.96
C ILE A 395 12.37 -13.42 -14.19
N LEU A 396 12.44 -12.10 -14.35
CA LEU A 396 11.82 -11.42 -15.49
C LEU A 396 12.38 -11.94 -16.82
N GLU A 397 13.72 -12.02 -16.93
CA GLU A 397 14.37 -12.43 -18.18
C GLU A 397 14.10 -13.91 -18.54
N ASN A 398 14.11 -14.81 -17.53
CA ASN A 398 14.02 -16.24 -17.80
C ASN A 398 12.60 -16.82 -17.78
N THR A 399 11.65 -16.12 -17.18
CA THR A 399 10.27 -16.61 -17.01
C THR A 399 9.21 -15.69 -17.59
N HIS A 400 9.58 -14.47 -17.94
CA HIS A 400 8.66 -13.40 -18.34
C HIS A 400 7.57 -13.13 -17.28
N ILE A 401 8.01 -13.16 -16.01
CA ILE A 401 7.18 -12.87 -14.85
C ILE A 401 7.74 -11.66 -14.11
N THR A 402 6.88 -10.69 -13.82
CA THR A 402 7.24 -9.54 -12.98
C THR A 402 6.86 -9.81 -11.53
N THR A 403 7.76 -9.47 -10.62
CA THR A 403 7.55 -9.48 -9.16
C THR A 403 7.79 -8.08 -8.60
N VAL A 404 7.97 -7.93 -7.28
CA VAL A 404 8.41 -6.64 -6.71
C VAL A 404 9.65 -6.85 -5.86
N PRO A 405 10.77 -6.18 -6.18
CA PRO A 405 11.99 -6.22 -5.37
C PRO A 405 11.75 -5.71 -3.96
N GLY A 406 12.18 -6.48 -2.97
CA GLY A 406 11.90 -6.19 -1.57
C GLY A 406 12.61 -4.95 -1.05
N SER A 407 13.80 -4.63 -1.55
CA SER A 407 14.52 -3.40 -1.17
C SER A 407 13.75 -2.11 -1.48
N GLY A 408 12.76 -2.17 -2.36
CA GLY A 408 11.85 -1.06 -2.61
C GLY A 408 10.88 -0.76 -1.47
N PHE A 409 10.77 -1.66 -0.48
CA PHE A 409 9.95 -1.49 0.72
C PHE A 409 10.76 -1.13 1.97
N GLY A 410 12.06 -0.92 1.82
CA GLY A 410 12.99 -0.60 2.89
C GLY A 410 14.20 -1.54 2.92
N PRO A 411 15.24 -1.16 3.68
CA PRO A 411 16.48 -1.94 3.77
C PRO A 411 16.27 -3.38 4.24
N GLY A 412 15.29 -3.61 5.13
CA GLY A 412 14.93 -4.96 5.61
C GLY A 412 14.38 -5.89 4.54
N GLY A 413 14.12 -5.36 3.33
CA GLY A 413 13.58 -6.12 2.21
C GLY A 413 14.62 -6.63 1.21
N GLU A 414 15.94 -6.40 1.42
CA GLU A 414 16.94 -6.63 0.38
C GLU A 414 16.98 -8.06 -0.16
N GLU A 415 16.88 -9.07 0.65
CA GLU A 415 16.95 -10.47 0.19
C GLU A 415 15.57 -11.06 -0.19
N TYR A 416 14.58 -10.21 -0.48
CA TYR A 416 13.21 -10.69 -0.66
C TYR A 416 12.58 -10.19 -1.97
N LEU A 417 11.58 -10.95 -2.43
CA LEU A 417 10.62 -10.51 -3.44
C LEU A 417 9.21 -10.57 -2.86
N ARG A 418 8.39 -9.56 -3.18
CA ARG A 418 6.94 -9.65 -2.98
C ARG A 418 6.30 -10.29 -4.20
N ILE A 419 5.50 -11.34 -3.96
CA ILE A 419 4.65 -12.01 -4.95
C ILE A 419 3.20 -11.84 -4.53
N SER A 420 2.31 -11.59 -5.50
CA SER A 420 0.91 -11.22 -5.26
C SER A 420 -0.06 -12.25 -5.85
N GLY A 421 -1.10 -12.59 -5.09
CA GLY A 421 -2.24 -13.39 -5.55
C GLY A 421 -3.30 -12.60 -6.34
N PHE A 422 -3.12 -11.30 -6.56
CA PHE A 422 -4.04 -10.44 -7.31
C PHE A 422 -3.99 -10.64 -8.84
N GLY A 423 -3.60 -11.81 -9.32
CA GLY A 423 -3.59 -12.16 -10.74
C GLY A 423 -4.93 -12.70 -11.24
N ARG A 424 -5.06 -12.83 -12.56
CA ARG A 424 -6.08 -13.69 -13.16
C ARG A 424 -5.70 -15.14 -12.93
N ARG A 425 -6.68 -16.03 -12.73
CA ARG A 425 -6.42 -17.45 -12.44
C ARG A 425 -5.51 -18.11 -13.49
N ASP A 426 -5.76 -17.86 -14.76
CA ASP A 426 -4.97 -18.43 -15.85
C ASP A 426 -3.52 -17.94 -15.81
N ASP A 427 -3.30 -16.66 -15.44
CA ASP A 427 -1.96 -16.09 -15.27
C ASP A 427 -1.25 -16.70 -14.07
N ILE A 428 -1.96 -16.92 -12.97
CA ILE A 428 -1.40 -17.57 -11.77
C ILE A 428 -0.95 -19.00 -12.06
N VAL A 429 -1.79 -19.78 -12.75
CA VAL A 429 -1.47 -21.16 -13.12
C VAL A 429 -0.30 -21.21 -14.10
N GLU A 430 -0.31 -20.34 -15.10
CA GLU A 430 0.78 -20.27 -16.08
C GLU A 430 2.10 -19.80 -15.45
N ALA A 431 2.06 -18.79 -14.58
CA ALA A 431 3.23 -18.33 -13.84
C ALA A 431 3.82 -19.44 -12.97
N SER A 432 2.97 -20.22 -12.29
CA SER A 432 3.41 -21.37 -11.51
C SER A 432 4.19 -22.38 -12.35
N LYS A 433 3.69 -22.73 -13.55
CA LYS A 433 4.37 -23.64 -14.49
C LYS A 433 5.72 -23.08 -14.97
N ARG A 434 5.79 -21.79 -15.27
CA ARG A 434 7.03 -21.14 -15.73
C ARG A 434 8.08 -21.11 -14.63
N LEU A 435 7.69 -20.78 -13.39
CA LEU A 435 8.58 -20.83 -12.23
C LEU A 435 9.09 -22.25 -11.98
N GLU A 436 8.21 -23.26 -12.00
CA GLU A 436 8.62 -24.68 -11.87
C GLU A 436 9.61 -25.09 -12.96
N SER A 437 9.33 -24.77 -14.21
CA SER A 437 10.23 -25.10 -15.33
C SER A 437 11.61 -24.44 -15.15
N TYR A 438 11.64 -23.18 -14.71
CA TYR A 438 12.88 -22.44 -14.53
C TYR A 438 13.70 -22.98 -13.34
N PHE A 439 13.12 -23.07 -12.15
CA PHE A 439 13.83 -23.50 -10.95
C PHE A 439 14.28 -24.99 -11.02
N ASN A 440 13.50 -25.87 -11.63
CA ASN A 440 13.90 -27.27 -11.84
C ASN A 440 15.08 -27.41 -12.79
N LYS A 441 15.23 -26.56 -13.81
CA LYS A 441 16.42 -26.51 -14.66
C LYS A 441 17.64 -25.99 -13.90
N ARG A 442 17.47 -24.96 -13.08
CA ARG A 442 18.52 -24.34 -12.27
C ARG A 442 19.13 -25.34 -11.26
N THR A 443 18.27 -26.11 -10.58
CA THR A 443 18.71 -27.14 -9.60
C THR A 443 19.54 -28.25 -10.26
N LYS A 444 19.23 -28.59 -11.50
CA LYS A 444 20.02 -29.59 -12.25
C LYS A 444 21.42 -29.11 -12.67
N HIS A 445 21.60 -27.80 -12.84
CA HIS A 445 22.88 -27.20 -13.24
C HIS A 445 23.75 -26.76 -12.05
N PHE A 446 23.16 -26.58 -10.87
CA PHE A 446 23.85 -26.19 -9.63
C PHE A 446 23.36 -27.02 -8.45
N PRO A 447 23.87 -28.23 -8.21
CA PRO A 447 23.41 -29.14 -7.15
C PRO A 447 23.67 -28.64 -5.73
N PHE A 448 24.36 -27.52 -5.54
CA PHE A 448 24.71 -26.97 -4.20
C PHE A 448 23.58 -26.32 -3.45
N LEU A 449 22.38 -26.16 -4.02
CA LEU A 449 21.21 -25.59 -3.31
C LEU A 449 20.32 -26.64 -2.61
N SER A 450 20.64 -27.93 -2.73
CA SER A 450 19.87 -29.02 -2.12
C SER A 450 20.33 -29.44 -0.71
N SER A 451 21.36 -28.80 -0.14
CA SER A 451 21.95 -29.24 1.14
C SER A 451 21.51 -28.45 2.38
N ALA A 452 20.45 -27.62 2.28
CA ALA A 452 19.93 -26.87 3.44
C ALA A 452 18.71 -27.49 4.15
N SER A 453 18.35 -28.75 3.81
CA SER A 453 17.19 -29.42 4.39
C SER A 453 17.51 -30.63 5.29
N ASN A 454 18.66 -30.67 5.95
CA ASN A 454 18.94 -31.65 6.99
C ASN A 454 19.87 -31.07 8.06
N THR A 455 19.33 -30.31 8.98
CA THR A 455 19.79 -30.30 10.41
C THR A 455 18.60 -29.89 11.27
N ASN A 456 18.29 -30.76 12.19
CA ASN A 456 17.26 -30.82 13.22
C ASN A 456 16.82 -29.50 13.84
#